data_f171a958394cd0def30061959dfa6666
#
_entry.id   f171a958394cd0def30061959dfa6666
#
_cell.length_a   1.000
_cell.length_b   1.000
_cell.length_c   1.000
_cell.angle_alpha   90.00
_cell.angle_beta   90.00
_cell.angle_gamma   90.00
#
_symmetry.space_group_name_H-M   'P 1'
#
loop_
_entity.id
_entity.type
_entity.pdbx_description
1 polymer ?
#
loop_
_entity_poly.entity_id
_entity_poly.type
_entity_poly.pdbx_seq_one_letter_code
_entity_poly.pdbx_strand_id
1 'polypeptide(L)'
;YKPAMRKLHGIELPDSMRNGQRITGMTSGQKSFPCVAPMFEFKQHGQSGGYFSEILPNVASIADEISLIRSVNTEAINHDPAITYINTGTQQLGHPSMGAWLNYGLGSPSDNLPGYIVMISKGRGGSQALYSRLWGSGFLPSKHQGVKFRSSGEPVLYLNNPPGITSGSRRAILDSINAINRAKFEETQDSEIQTRIAQYEMAFRMQASVPELTDLKTEPDHVFEQYGKDAKSPGKFAYNCILARRMLERGVPFVQLFHRGWDQHGNCPRDVRRQCEDVDQPAAALVRDLKQRGMLEDTIVICGGEFGRTIYSQGSLTKDNHGRDHHGRCFTMWMAGGGIRKGHVHGETDDFSYNIVRDPVHINDLNATVLQCLGIDHERFTYRYQGLDQRLTGVQGARVVNEILALSLIHI
;
A
#
# COMPACT_ATOMS: atom_id res chain seq x y z
N TYR A 1 15.90 -14.72 2.44
CA TYR A 1 16.61 -15.90 1.91
C TYR A 1 17.24 -16.71 3.05
N LYS A 2 16.99 -18.04 3.06
CA LYS A 2 17.49 -18.98 4.09
C LYS A 2 18.10 -20.20 3.39
N PRO A 3 19.42 -20.23 3.21
CA PRO A 3 20.10 -21.34 2.51
C PRO A 3 19.88 -22.70 3.19
N ALA A 4 19.74 -22.72 4.52
CA ALA A 4 19.47 -23.95 5.27
C ALA A 4 18.19 -24.66 4.82
N MET A 5 17.17 -23.92 4.36
CA MET A 5 15.91 -24.44 3.86
C MET A 5 16.06 -25.39 2.65
N ARG A 6 17.14 -25.29 1.88
CA ARG A 6 17.39 -26.23 0.77
C ARG A 6 17.55 -27.68 1.28
N LYS A 7 18.14 -27.87 2.46
CA LYS A 7 18.32 -29.17 3.10
C LYS A 7 17.04 -29.68 3.79
N LEU A 8 16.10 -28.78 4.03
CA LEU A 8 14.84 -29.08 4.73
C LEU A 8 13.68 -29.31 3.76
N HIS A 9 13.89 -29.28 2.46
CA HIS A 9 12.83 -29.52 1.47
C HIS A 9 12.19 -30.90 1.65
N GLY A 10 10.87 -30.93 1.85
CA GLY A 10 10.09 -32.14 2.10
C GLY A 10 10.17 -32.65 3.54
N ILE A 11 11.00 -32.08 4.40
CA ILE A 11 11.07 -32.43 5.82
C ILE A 11 9.96 -31.74 6.57
N GLU A 12 9.33 -32.43 7.51
CA GLU A 12 8.26 -31.90 8.36
C GLU A 12 8.75 -30.72 9.19
N LEU A 13 7.98 -29.62 9.22
CA LEU A 13 8.26 -28.48 10.08
C LEU A 13 8.09 -28.90 11.55
N PRO A 14 9.12 -28.79 12.39
CA PRO A 14 9.04 -29.17 13.80
C PRO A 14 7.94 -28.40 14.53
N ASP A 15 7.19 -29.08 15.40
CA ASP A 15 6.16 -28.46 16.24
C ASP A 15 6.70 -27.34 17.13
N SER A 16 7.94 -27.47 17.59
CA SER A 16 8.64 -26.46 18.37
C SER A 16 8.80 -25.12 17.60
N MET A 17 8.90 -25.19 16.27
CA MET A 17 8.98 -23.98 15.43
C MET A 17 7.63 -23.30 15.28
N ARG A 18 6.57 -24.09 15.22
CA ARG A 18 5.18 -23.54 15.18
C ARG A 18 4.78 -22.90 16.50
N ASN A 19 5.29 -23.41 17.63
CA ASN A 19 5.16 -22.83 18.97
C ASN A 19 3.74 -22.34 19.29
N GLY A 20 2.72 -23.20 19.10
CA GLY A 20 1.34 -22.87 19.37
C GLY A 20 0.70 -21.83 18.43
N GLN A 21 1.33 -21.51 17.30
CA GLN A 21 0.76 -20.58 16.33
C GLN A 21 -0.61 -21.06 15.85
N ARG A 22 -1.56 -20.15 15.82
CA ARG A 22 -2.84 -20.35 15.16
C ARG A 22 -2.61 -20.51 13.65
N ILE A 23 -3.04 -21.61 13.09
CA ILE A 23 -3.05 -21.88 11.64
C ILE A 23 -4.42 -21.53 11.05
N THR A 24 -4.47 -21.26 9.76
CA THR A 24 -5.73 -20.93 9.08
C THR A 24 -6.63 -22.15 8.94
N GLY A 25 -7.92 -21.95 8.68
CA GLY A 25 -8.86 -23.02 8.39
C GLY A 25 -8.47 -23.86 7.16
N MET A 26 -7.64 -23.31 6.26
CA MET A 26 -7.21 -23.99 5.03
C MET A 26 -6.18 -25.10 5.28
N THR A 27 -5.38 -24.99 6.34
CA THR A 27 -4.34 -25.97 6.69
C THR A 27 -4.61 -26.67 8.02
N SER A 28 -5.63 -26.26 8.79
CA SER A 28 -5.94 -26.86 10.11
C SER A 28 -6.25 -28.35 10.08
N GLY A 29 -6.78 -28.87 8.96
CA GLY A 29 -7.02 -30.30 8.73
C GLY A 29 -5.86 -31.05 8.06
N GLN A 30 -4.74 -30.37 7.76
CA GLN A 30 -3.59 -30.98 7.10
C GLN A 30 -2.78 -31.80 8.09
N LYS A 31 -2.44 -33.04 7.71
CA LYS A 31 -1.72 -33.99 8.58
C LYS A 31 -0.20 -33.82 8.59
N SER A 32 0.34 -33.10 7.61
CA SER A 32 1.78 -32.91 7.40
C SER A 32 2.07 -31.51 6.91
N PHE A 33 3.17 -30.92 7.37
CA PHE A 33 3.61 -29.56 7.06
C PHE A 33 5.03 -29.58 6.48
N PRO A 34 5.24 -30.19 5.28
CA PRO A 34 6.57 -30.33 4.70
C PRO A 34 7.12 -28.97 4.31
N CYS A 35 8.33 -28.67 4.76
CA CYS A 35 9.06 -27.46 4.43
C CYS A 35 9.32 -27.36 2.92
N VAL A 36 9.29 -26.16 2.38
CA VAL A 36 9.54 -25.89 0.96
C VAL A 36 10.79 -25.02 0.80
N ALA A 37 11.80 -25.57 0.13
CA ALA A 37 13.00 -24.83 -0.23
C ALA A 37 12.68 -23.64 -1.14
N PRO A 38 13.55 -22.60 -1.15
CA PRO A 38 13.45 -21.54 -2.16
C PRO A 38 13.46 -22.13 -3.57
N MET A 39 12.46 -21.76 -4.37
CA MET A 39 12.32 -22.20 -5.76
C MET A 39 13.06 -21.29 -6.75
N PHE A 40 13.55 -20.15 -6.27
CA PHE A 40 14.27 -19.16 -7.04
C PHE A 40 15.63 -18.90 -6.40
N GLU A 41 16.57 -18.46 -7.21
CA GLU A 41 17.88 -18.04 -6.72
C GLU A 41 17.83 -16.66 -6.07
N PHE A 42 18.70 -16.48 -5.08
CA PHE A 42 18.87 -15.22 -4.36
C PHE A 42 20.32 -14.79 -4.43
N LYS A 43 20.54 -13.50 -4.68
CA LYS A 43 21.86 -12.89 -4.67
C LYS A 43 21.86 -11.63 -3.78
N GLN A 44 23.04 -11.30 -3.28
CA GLN A 44 23.24 -10.05 -2.57
C GLN A 44 23.32 -8.88 -3.55
N HIS A 45 22.69 -7.77 -3.19
CA HIS A 45 22.66 -6.53 -3.96
C HIS A 45 22.86 -5.33 -3.04
N GLY A 46 23.41 -4.23 -3.63
CA GLY A 46 23.70 -3.01 -2.91
C GLY A 46 24.84 -3.14 -1.89
N GLN A 47 25.22 -2.03 -1.30
CA GLN A 47 26.29 -1.96 -0.31
C GLN A 47 25.92 -2.66 1.01
N SER A 48 24.62 -2.70 1.36
CA SER A 48 24.12 -3.42 2.54
C SER A 48 24.15 -4.95 2.39
N GLY A 49 24.35 -5.46 1.18
CA GLY A 49 24.37 -6.90 0.90
C GLY A 49 23.02 -7.58 1.11
N GLY A 50 21.91 -6.85 0.98
CA GLY A 50 20.57 -7.40 1.08
C GLY A 50 20.33 -8.50 0.03
N TYR A 51 19.65 -9.59 0.43
CA TYR A 51 19.32 -10.67 -0.51
C TYR A 51 18.03 -10.38 -1.26
N PHE A 52 18.11 -10.43 -2.60
CA PHE A 52 16.95 -10.29 -3.49
C PHE A 52 16.83 -11.52 -4.38
N SER A 53 15.59 -11.87 -4.72
CA SER A 53 15.30 -13.00 -5.62
C SER A 53 15.56 -12.63 -7.08
N GLU A 54 15.97 -13.59 -7.87
CA GLU A 54 16.14 -13.47 -9.33
C GLU A 54 14.88 -13.02 -10.08
N ILE A 55 13.69 -13.19 -9.46
CA ILE A 55 12.42 -12.76 -10.06
C ILE A 55 12.07 -11.28 -9.78
N LEU A 56 12.96 -10.55 -9.06
CA LEU A 56 12.84 -9.13 -8.75
C LEU A 56 14.13 -8.36 -9.11
N PRO A 57 14.66 -8.50 -10.36
CA PRO A 57 15.94 -7.91 -10.73
C PRO A 57 15.95 -6.38 -10.73
N ASN A 58 14.80 -5.74 -11.03
CA ASN A 58 14.70 -4.29 -11.05
C ASN A 58 14.65 -3.71 -9.64
N VAL A 59 13.86 -4.31 -8.72
CA VAL A 59 13.87 -3.92 -7.30
C VAL A 59 15.25 -4.18 -6.69
N ALA A 60 15.92 -5.28 -7.03
CA ALA A 60 17.28 -5.54 -6.61
C ALA A 60 18.27 -4.45 -7.04
N SER A 61 18.06 -3.84 -8.21
CA SER A 61 18.94 -2.78 -8.74
C SER A 61 18.78 -1.42 -8.05
N ILE A 62 17.76 -1.25 -7.22
CA ILE A 62 17.57 -0.08 -6.35
C ILE A 62 17.85 -0.40 -4.87
N ALA A 63 18.56 -1.48 -4.57
CA ALA A 63 18.85 -1.93 -3.20
C ALA A 63 19.48 -0.83 -2.32
N ASP A 64 20.31 0.04 -2.90
CA ASP A 64 20.94 1.16 -2.19
C ASP A 64 20.01 2.39 -1.95
N GLU A 65 18.81 2.38 -2.54
CA GLU A 65 17.81 3.46 -2.35
C GLU A 65 16.72 3.06 -1.34
N ILE A 66 16.60 1.79 -0.99
CA ILE A 66 15.52 1.26 -0.16
C ILE A 66 16.02 0.79 1.21
N SER A 67 15.11 0.82 2.18
CA SER A 67 15.25 0.09 3.45
C SER A 67 14.40 -1.18 3.36
N LEU A 68 15.04 -2.35 3.49
CA LEU A 68 14.42 -3.67 3.42
C LEU A 68 14.11 -4.15 4.84
N ILE A 69 12.83 -4.22 5.21
CA ILE A 69 12.36 -4.59 6.54
C ILE A 69 11.88 -6.04 6.51
N ARG A 70 12.64 -6.98 7.09
CA ARG A 70 12.39 -8.43 7.03
C ARG A 70 11.58 -8.98 8.20
N SER A 71 11.31 -8.15 9.19
CA SER A 71 10.73 -8.52 10.48
C SER A 71 9.36 -7.88 10.71
N VAL A 72 8.62 -7.57 9.65
CA VAL A 72 7.25 -7.06 9.80
C VAL A 72 6.34 -8.19 10.28
N ASN A 73 5.40 -7.87 11.18
CA ASN A 73 4.45 -8.84 11.72
C ASN A 73 3.06 -8.24 11.97
N THR A 74 2.07 -9.14 12.03
CA THR A 74 0.66 -8.83 12.31
C THR A 74 -0.01 -10.05 12.95
N GLU A 75 -1.06 -9.84 13.74
CA GLU A 75 -1.91 -10.91 14.31
C GLU A 75 -2.95 -11.42 13.33
N ALA A 76 -3.19 -10.70 12.24
CA ALA A 76 -4.20 -11.07 11.26
C ALA A 76 -3.68 -12.21 10.36
N ILE A 77 -4.54 -13.22 10.13
CA ILE A 77 -4.20 -14.41 9.34
C ILE A 77 -5.09 -14.61 8.11
N ASN A 78 -6.09 -13.76 7.89
CA ASN A 78 -6.96 -13.77 6.72
C ASN A 78 -6.93 -12.42 6.03
N HIS A 79 -7.10 -12.41 4.70
CA HIS A 79 -6.98 -11.21 3.87
C HIS A 79 -7.83 -10.04 4.35
N ASP A 80 -9.13 -10.25 4.57
CA ASP A 80 -10.02 -9.14 4.89
C ASP A 80 -9.65 -8.41 6.20
N PRO A 81 -9.46 -9.09 7.35
CA PRO A 81 -8.97 -8.43 8.56
C PRO A 81 -7.54 -7.92 8.42
N ALA A 82 -6.65 -8.59 7.68
CA ALA A 82 -5.27 -8.16 7.53
C ALA A 82 -5.14 -6.92 6.65
N ILE A 83 -5.85 -6.87 5.51
CA ILE A 83 -5.89 -5.68 4.64
C ILE A 83 -6.54 -4.51 5.39
N THR A 84 -7.58 -4.79 6.18
CA THR A 84 -8.19 -3.76 7.05
C THR A 84 -7.16 -3.24 8.04
N TYR A 85 -6.43 -4.14 8.72
CA TYR A 85 -5.47 -3.77 9.75
C TYR A 85 -4.33 -2.91 9.22
N ILE A 86 -3.68 -3.31 8.13
CA ILE A 86 -2.57 -2.54 7.56
C ILE A 86 -3.01 -1.16 7.06
N ASN A 87 -4.27 -1.03 6.63
CA ASN A 87 -4.81 0.24 6.13
C ASN A 87 -5.38 1.16 7.23
N THR A 88 -5.82 0.62 8.38
CA THR A 88 -6.58 1.40 9.37
C THR A 88 -6.00 1.33 10.79
N GLY A 89 -4.93 0.56 11.00
CA GLY A 89 -4.33 0.34 12.31
C GLY A 89 -5.14 -0.58 13.24
N THR A 90 -6.21 -1.22 12.75
CA THR A 90 -7.05 -2.17 13.49
C THR A 90 -7.76 -3.15 12.57
N GLN A 91 -8.10 -4.34 13.08
CA GLN A 91 -8.94 -5.30 12.36
C GLN A 91 -10.44 -4.94 12.41
N GLN A 92 -10.83 -3.98 13.24
CA GLN A 92 -12.21 -3.56 13.40
C GLN A 92 -12.66 -2.67 12.22
N LEU A 93 -13.90 -2.87 11.80
CA LEU A 93 -14.52 -2.06 10.76
C LEU A 93 -14.92 -0.68 11.30
N GLY A 94 -15.02 0.31 10.40
CA GLY A 94 -15.45 1.66 10.75
C GLY A 94 -14.34 2.62 11.16
N HIS A 95 -13.08 2.18 11.17
CA HIS A 95 -11.93 3.04 11.42
C HIS A 95 -11.44 3.71 10.13
N PRO A 96 -10.90 4.95 10.23
CA PRO A 96 -10.33 5.66 9.09
C PRO A 96 -9.10 4.94 8.54
N SER A 97 -8.95 4.95 7.23
CA SER A 97 -7.73 4.49 6.57
C SER A 97 -6.56 5.45 6.84
N MET A 98 -5.31 4.95 6.68
CA MET A 98 -4.09 5.77 6.79
C MET A 98 -4.19 7.03 5.93
N GLY A 99 -4.61 6.89 4.65
CA GLY A 99 -4.77 8.05 3.77
C GLY A 99 -5.82 9.05 4.27
N ALA A 100 -6.89 8.58 4.90
CA ALA A 100 -7.88 9.45 5.53
C ALA A 100 -7.30 10.21 6.74
N TRP A 101 -6.52 9.53 7.58
CA TRP A 101 -5.79 10.16 8.68
C TRP A 101 -4.79 11.21 8.18
N LEU A 102 -3.99 10.88 7.15
CA LEU A 102 -3.03 11.82 6.59
C LEU A 102 -3.72 13.03 5.94
N ASN A 103 -4.81 12.80 5.22
CA ASN A 103 -5.61 13.90 4.65
C ASN A 103 -6.29 14.76 5.75
N TYR A 104 -6.61 14.17 6.90
CA TYR A 104 -7.11 14.92 8.06
C TYR A 104 -6.01 15.77 8.70
N GLY A 105 -4.81 15.23 8.89
CA GLY A 105 -3.70 15.93 9.57
C GLY A 105 -2.99 16.96 8.71
N LEU A 106 -2.70 16.62 7.46
CA LEU A 106 -1.89 17.44 6.55
C LEU A 106 -2.72 18.27 5.57
N GLY A 107 -3.99 17.90 5.36
CA GLY A 107 -4.80 18.49 4.30
C GLY A 107 -4.31 18.09 2.92
N SER A 108 -4.60 18.91 1.92
CA SER A 108 -4.12 18.75 0.55
C SER A 108 -3.65 20.07 -0.03
N PRO A 109 -2.43 20.15 -0.56
CA PRO A 109 -1.96 21.31 -1.30
C PRO A 109 -2.62 21.44 -2.69
N SER A 110 -3.28 20.39 -3.18
CA SER A 110 -4.00 20.40 -4.46
C SER A 110 -5.42 20.93 -4.30
N ASP A 111 -5.75 22.00 -5.05
CA ASP A 111 -7.11 22.54 -5.11
C ASP A 111 -8.00 21.82 -6.13
N ASN A 112 -7.40 21.07 -7.07
CA ASN A 112 -8.07 20.53 -8.25
C ASN A 112 -8.15 19.00 -8.28
N LEU A 113 -7.51 18.32 -7.29
CA LEU A 113 -7.49 16.89 -7.16
C LEU A 113 -7.73 16.50 -5.69
N PRO A 114 -8.36 15.33 -5.43
CA PRO A 114 -8.52 14.83 -4.06
C PRO A 114 -7.18 14.64 -3.37
N GLY A 115 -7.10 14.92 -2.08
CA GLY A 115 -5.90 14.72 -1.28
C GLY A 115 -5.54 13.24 -1.04
N TYR A 116 -6.47 12.33 -1.32
CA TYR A 116 -6.24 10.89 -1.23
C TYR A 116 -6.84 10.18 -2.44
N ILE A 117 -5.99 9.57 -3.25
CA ILE A 117 -6.41 8.85 -4.47
C ILE A 117 -6.00 7.38 -4.38
N VAL A 118 -6.92 6.51 -4.82
CA VAL A 118 -6.73 5.05 -4.83
C VAL A 118 -6.86 4.52 -6.24
N MET A 119 -5.93 3.68 -6.66
CA MET A 119 -5.98 2.96 -7.92
C MET A 119 -5.79 1.45 -7.71
N ILE A 120 -6.50 0.65 -8.49
CA ILE A 120 -6.46 -0.80 -8.40
C ILE A 120 -6.03 -1.37 -9.74
N SER A 121 -4.98 -2.19 -9.73
CA SER A 121 -4.58 -2.99 -10.88
C SER A 121 -4.85 -4.47 -10.64
N LYS A 122 -5.11 -5.19 -11.71
CA LYS A 122 -5.35 -6.64 -11.68
C LYS A 122 -4.11 -7.38 -12.14
N GLY A 123 -3.55 -8.22 -11.27
CA GLY A 123 -2.53 -9.19 -11.64
C GLY A 123 -3.12 -10.42 -12.35
N ARG A 124 -2.27 -11.44 -12.56
CA ARG A 124 -2.60 -12.66 -13.33
C ARG A 124 -3.13 -13.81 -12.46
N GLY A 125 -3.29 -13.60 -11.17
CA GLY A 125 -3.80 -14.59 -10.22
C GLY A 125 -5.27 -14.39 -9.86
N GLY A 126 -5.72 -15.10 -8.83
CA GLY A 126 -7.00 -14.87 -8.17
C GLY A 126 -7.14 -13.41 -7.69
N SER A 127 -8.35 -12.99 -7.41
CA SER A 127 -8.56 -11.62 -6.97
C SER A 127 -9.25 -11.57 -5.62
N GLN A 128 -8.52 -11.09 -4.61
CA GLN A 128 -9.14 -10.73 -3.33
C GLN A 128 -10.13 -9.59 -3.54
N ALA A 129 -11.22 -9.61 -2.81
CA ALA A 129 -12.16 -8.50 -2.79
C ALA A 129 -11.51 -7.29 -2.09
N LEU A 130 -11.58 -6.13 -2.75
CA LEU A 130 -11.19 -4.85 -2.17
C LEU A 130 -12.44 -3.98 -2.04
N TYR A 131 -12.76 -3.60 -0.84
CA TYR A 131 -13.97 -2.84 -0.50
C TYR A 131 -13.63 -1.37 -0.26
N SER A 132 -14.58 -0.48 -0.52
CA SER A 132 -14.40 0.97 -0.37
C SER A 132 -14.03 1.40 1.07
N ARG A 133 -14.38 0.61 2.09
CA ARG A 133 -13.98 0.88 3.47
C ARG A 133 -12.45 0.91 3.67
N LEU A 134 -11.67 0.24 2.80
CA LEU A 134 -10.20 0.21 2.88
C LEU A 134 -9.55 1.57 2.58
N TRP A 135 -10.31 2.48 1.98
CA TRP A 135 -9.91 3.88 1.78
C TRP A 135 -10.97 4.85 2.29
N GLY A 136 -11.83 4.38 3.17
CA GLY A 136 -12.88 5.17 3.79
C GLY A 136 -12.37 6.10 4.88
N SER A 137 -13.17 7.11 5.19
CA SER A 137 -12.92 8.04 6.30
C SER A 137 -13.26 7.47 7.67
N GLY A 138 -13.96 6.32 7.75
CA GLY A 138 -14.43 5.77 9.03
C GLY A 138 -15.23 6.78 9.83
N PHE A 139 -14.81 7.05 11.05
CA PHE A 139 -15.42 8.06 11.93
C PHE A 139 -14.91 9.49 11.68
N LEU A 140 -13.92 9.71 10.84
CA LEU A 140 -13.52 11.05 10.39
C LEU A 140 -14.57 11.61 9.41
N PRO A 141 -14.67 12.95 9.27
CA PRO A 141 -15.53 13.56 8.27
C PRO A 141 -15.29 13.01 6.85
N SER A 142 -16.36 12.82 6.10
CA SER A 142 -16.32 12.13 4.80
C SER A 142 -15.44 12.83 3.73
N LYS A 143 -15.12 14.10 3.92
CA LYS A 143 -14.17 14.86 3.06
C LYS A 143 -12.75 14.28 3.04
N HIS A 144 -12.38 13.47 4.02
CA HIS A 144 -11.03 12.89 4.14
C HIS A 144 -10.92 11.51 3.49
N GLN A 145 -12.02 10.91 3.00
CA GLN A 145 -11.99 9.60 2.37
C GLN A 145 -11.21 9.60 1.04
N GLY A 146 -10.66 8.44 0.70
CA GLY A 146 -10.00 8.24 -0.59
C GLY A 146 -10.98 8.19 -1.75
N VAL A 147 -10.56 8.76 -2.87
CA VAL A 147 -11.30 8.74 -4.13
C VAL A 147 -10.66 7.70 -5.05
N LYS A 148 -11.46 6.70 -5.42
CA LYS A 148 -11.00 5.65 -6.34
C LYS A 148 -10.99 6.16 -7.76
N PHE A 149 -9.81 6.25 -8.37
CA PHE A 149 -9.63 6.47 -9.79
C PHE A 149 -9.64 5.13 -10.54
N ARG A 150 -10.37 5.08 -11.62
CA ARG A 150 -10.37 3.93 -12.53
C ARG A 150 -9.20 4.06 -13.49
N SER A 151 -8.42 3.00 -13.60
CA SER A 151 -7.27 2.98 -14.49
C SER A 151 -7.64 2.71 -15.95
N SER A 152 -8.94 2.45 -16.24
CA SER A 152 -9.47 2.23 -17.59
C SER A 152 -10.87 2.80 -17.73
N GLY A 153 -11.20 3.30 -18.92
CA GLY A 153 -12.43 4.06 -19.17
C GLY A 153 -12.36 5.45 -18.54
N GLU A 154 -13.51 6.00 -18.13
CA GLU A 154 -13.54 7.27 -17.41
C GLU A 154 -12.84 7.11 -16.05
N PRO A 155 -11.79 7.89 -15.74
CA PRO A 155 -11.05 7.79 -14.47
C PRO A 155 -11.93 8.00 -13.25
N VAL A 156 -12.88 8.92 -13.33
CA VAL A 156 -13.91 9.21 -12.33
C VAL A 156 -15.26 9.13 -12.99
N LEU A 157 -16.17 8.32 -12.44
CA LEU A 157 -17.51 8.15 -12.98
C LEU A 157 -18.31 9.45 -12.88
N TYR A 158 -19.09 9.75 -13.91
CA TYR A 158 -19.96 10.91 -13.97
C TYR A 158 -19.25 12.27 -13.82
N LEU A 159 -17.96 12.29 -14.14
CA LEU A 159 -17.17 13.53 -14.10
C LEU A 159 -17.61 14.48 -15.23
N ASN A 160 -17.83 13.94 -16.43
CA ASN A 160 -18.24 14.72 -17.59
C ASN A 160 -19.68 15.23 -17.49
N ASN A 161 -19.93 16.36 -18.12
CA ASN A 161 -21.30 16.85 -18.21
C ASN A 161 -22.16 15.95 -19.10
N PRO A 162 -23.43 15.72 -18.74
CA PRO A 162 -24.37 15.07 -19.64
C PRO A 162 -24.55 15.84 -20.97
N PRO A 163 -24.96 15.17 -22.05
CA PRO A 163 -25.24 15.85 -23.29
C PRO A 163 -26.23 17.03 -23.11
N GLY A 164 -25.89 18.17 -23.68
CA GLY A 164 -26.71 19.40 -23.60
C GLY A 164 -26.38 20.28 -22.37
N ILE A 165 -25.57 19.83 -21.44
CA ILE A 165 -25.14 20.64 -20.29
C ILE A 165 -23.75 21.23 -20.59
N THR A 166 -23.68 22.54 -20.71
CA THR A 166 -22.39 23.27 -20.83
C THR A 166 -21.73 23.45 -19.47
N SER A 167 -20.43 23.76 -19.45
CA SER A 167 -19.72 24.11 -18.19
C SER A 167 -20.34 25.33 -17.48
N GLY A 168 -20.82 26.33 -18.23
CA GLY A 168 -21.53 27.46 -17.66
C GLY A 168 -22.86 27.07 -17.01
N SER A 169 -23.66 26.23 -17.69
CA SER A 169 -24.91 25.70 -17.13
C SER A 169 -24.64 24.85 -15.88
N ARG A 170 -23.59 24.01 -15.91
CA ARG A 170 -23.16 23.22 -14.77
C ARG A 170 -22.76 24.12 -13.58
N ARG A 171 -22.01 25.19 -13.84
CA ARG A 171 -21.62 26.16 -12.79
C ARG A 171 -22.85 26.79 -12.14
N ALA A 172 -23.80 27.27 -12.94
CA ALA A 172 -25.03 27.87 -12.43
C ALA A 172 -25.86 26.91 -11.58
N ILE A 173 -25.95 25.63 -12.00
CA ILE A 173 -26.61 24.59 -11.19
C ILE A 173 -25.91 24.40 -9.87
N LEU A 174 -24.58 24.29 -9.86
CA LEU A 174 -23.80 24.13 -8.62
C LEU A 174 -23.94 25.33 -7.70
N ASP A 175 -23.91 26.53 -8.23
CA ASP A 175 -24.09 27.76 -7.44
C ASP A 175 -25.45 27.77 -6.74
N SER A 176 -26.50 27.34 -7.44
CA SER A 176 -27.85 27.21 -6.88
C SER A 176 -27.95 26.15 -5.79
N ILE A 177 -27.35 24.96 -6.04
CA ILE A 177 -27.28 23.87 -5.04
C ILE A 177 -26.50 24.33 -3.80
N ASN A 178 -25.37 25.00 -4.00
CA ASN A 178 -24.54 25.50 -2.91
C ASN A 178 -25.25 26.59 -2.11
N ALA A 179 -26.06 27.46 -2.72
CA ALA A 179 -26.87 28.45 -2.02
C ALA A 179 -27.91 27.77 -1.10
N ILE A 180 -28.61 26.75 -1.61
CA ILE A 180 -29.57 25.94 -0.82
C ILE A 180 -28.85 25.23 0.33
N ASN A 181 -27.71 24.60 0.06
CA ASN A 181 -26.92 23.90 1.08
C ASN A 181 -26.42 24.86 2.17
N ARG A 182 -25.98 26.08 1.82
CA ARG A 182 -25.56 27.10 2.79
C ARG A 182 -26.71 27.52 3.70
N ALA A 183 -27.88 27.80 3.13
CA ALA A 183 -29.07 28.11 3.92
C ALA A 183 -29.43 26.98 4.89
N LYS A 184 -29.33 25.72 4.43
CA LYS A 184 -29.56 24.55 5.29
C LYS A 184 -28.50 24.41 6.39
N PHE A 185 -27.23 24.68 6.06
CA PHE A 185 -26.15 24.70 7.06
C PHE A 185 -26.37 25.75 8.14
N GLU A 186 -26.82 26.96 7.78
CA GLU A 186 -27.14 28.02 8.74
C GLU A 186 -28.23 27.60 9.73
N GLU A 187 -29.21 26.81 9.25
CA GLU A 187 -30.29 26.27 10.08
C GLU A 187 -29.83 25.13 11.00
N THR A 188 -29.06 24.16 10.46
CA THR A 188 -28.78 22.88 11.15
C THR A 188 -27.40 22.79 11.77
N GLN A 189 -26.43 23.61 11.33
CA GLN A 189 -25.02 23.55 11.71
C GLN A 189 -24.37 22.16 11.47
N ASP A 190 -24.92 21.38 10.53
CA ASP A 190 -24.40 20.06 10.18
C ASP A 190 -23.17 20.19 9.27
N SER A 191 -21.99 19.82 9.78
CA SER A 191 -20.70 19.90 9.06
C SER A 191 -20.64 19.06 7.77
N GLU A 192 -21.47 18.00 7.63
CA GLU A 192 -21.55 17.20 6.42
C GLU A 192 -22.13 17.99 5.23
N ILE A 193 -22.91 19.03 5.48
CA ILE A 193 -23.39 19.94 4.43
C ILE A 193 -22.22 20.73 3.82
N GLN A 194 -21.32 21.23 4.65
CA GLN A 194 -20.10 21.91 4.16
C GLN A 194 -19.21 20.94 3.37
N THR A 195 -19.09 19.70 3.84
CA THR A 195 -18.37 18.65 3.13
C THR A 195 -18.96 18.40 1.74
N ARG A 196 -20.29 18.35 1.59
CA ARG A 196 -20.97 18.20 0.30
C ARG A 196 -20.68 19.36 -0.65
N ILE A 197 -20.75 20.61 -0.14
CA ILE A 197 -20.38 21.78 -0.94
C ILE A 197 -18.96 21.63 -1.48
N ALA A 198 -18.01 21.31 -0.61
CA ALA A 198 -16.61 21.14 -0.99
C ALA A 198 -16.42 19.99 -2.02
N GLN A 199 -17.15 18.88 -1.88
CA GLN A 199 -17.12 17.75 -2.81
C GLN A 199 -17.67 18.12 -4.19
N TYR A 200 -18.76 18.89 -4.28
CA TYR A 200 -19.29 19.35 -5.56
C TYR A 200 -18.34 20.33 -6.25
N GLU A 201 -17.74 21.23 -5.52
CA GLU A 201 -16.73 22.17 -6.04
C GLU A 201 -15.48 21.39 -6.54
N MET A 202 -14.99 20.43 -5.77
CA MET A 202 -13.89 19.57 -6.18
C MET A 202 -14.24 18.80 -7.47
N ALA A 203 -15.41 18.17 -7.54
CA ALA A 203 -15.85 17.42 -8.73
C ALA A 203 -15.92 18.33 -9.97
N PHE A 204 -16.34 19.58 -9.82
CA PHE A 204 -16.36 20.55 -10.92
C PHE A 204 -14.94 20.89 -11.40
N ARG A 205 -14.00 21.17 -10.49
CA ARG A 205 -12.61 21.45 -10.86
C ARG A 205 -11.92 20.24 -11.50
N MET A 206 -12.25 19.04 -11.05
CA MET A 206 -11.72 17.79 -11.60
C MET A 206 -12.10 17.58 -13.07
N GLN A 207 -13.16 18.18 -13.58
CA GLN A 207 -13.55 18.07 -15.00
C GLN A 207 -12.45 18.55 -15.97
N ALA A 208 -11.64 19.52 -15.55
CA ALA A 208 -10.50 19.99 -16.33
C ALA A 208 -9.21 19.24 -15.98
N SER A 209 -8.93 19.04 -14.69
CA SER A 209 -7.65 18.52 -14.21
C SER A 209 -7.47 17.00 -14.42
N VAL A 210 -8.54 16.21 -14.35
CA VAL A 210 -8.44 14.75 -14.50
C VAL A 210 -8.11 14.31 -15.92
N PRO A 211 -8.74 14.85 -16.99
CA PRO A 211 -8.33 14.53 -18.37
C PRO A 211 -6.87 14.85 -18.65
N GLU A 212 -6.37 16.02 -18.21
CA GLU A 212 -4.96 16.40 -18.35
C GLU A 212 -4.02 15.46 -17.57
N LEU A 213 -4.37 15.11 -16.34
CA LEU A 213 -3.61 14.18 -15.51
C LEU A 213 -3.45 12.81 -16.18
N THR A 214 -4.54 12.29 -16.77
CA THR A 214 -4.63 10.93 -17.30
C THR A 214 -4.22 10.81 -18.77
N ASP A 215 -4.03 11.91 -19.48
CA ASP A 215 -3.47 11.89 -20.83
C ASP A 215 -1.96 11.67 -20.79
N LEU A 216 -1.56 10.41 -20.92
CA LEU A 216 -0.15 10.00 -20.94
C LEU A 216 0.53 10.25 -22.30
N LYS A 217 -0.16 10.76 -23.32
CA LYS A 217 0.46 11.08 -24.62
C LYS A 217 1.53 12.16 -24.51
N THR A 218 1.50 12.95 -23.42
CA THR A 218 2.49 13.99 -23.12
C THR A 218 3.76 13.44 -22.50
N GLU A 219 3.78 12.17 -22.07
CA GLU A 219 4.98 11.55 -21.52
C GLU A 219 5.94 11.15 -22.63
N PRO A 220 7.25 11.42 -22.49
CA PRO A 220 8.23 11.00 -23.46
C PRO A 220 8.44 9.47 -23.45
N ASP A 221 8.87 8.91 -24.60
CA ASP A 221 9.00 7.46 -24.77
C ASP A 221 9.93 6.80 -23.75
N HIS A 222 11.01 7.45 -23.33
CA HIS A 222 11.92 6.91 -22.33
C HIS A 222 11.26 6.65 -20.96
N VAL A 223 10.18 7.40 -20.61
CA VAL A 223 9.41 7.14 -19.40
C VAL A 223 8.68 5.80 -19.53
N PHE A 224 8.04 5.55 -20.67
CA PHE A 224 7.36 4.26 -20.88
C PHE A 224 8.34 3.09 -20.89
N GLU A 225 9.53 3.26 -21.47
CA GLU A 225 10.60 2.25 -21.44
C GLU A 225 11.05 1.97 -20.01
N GLN A 226 11.22 3.00 -19.19
CA GLN A 226 11.60 2.89 -17.79
C GLN A 226 10.59 2.09 -16.97
N TYR A 227 9.28 2.36 -17.15
CA TYR A 227 8.19 1.67 -16.43
C TYR A 227 7.83 0.30 -17.03
N GLY A 228 8.28 0.01 -18.26
CA GLY A 228 8.20 -1.31 -18.87
C GLY A 228 7.02 -1.52 -19.80
N LYS A 229 6.90 -2.74 -20.30
CA LYS A 229 6.00 -3.13 -21.40
C LYS A 229 4.53 -2.77 -21.19
N ASP A 230 4.05 -2.77 -19.97
CA ASP A 230 2.65 -2.50 -19.61
C ASP A 230 2.38 -1.01 -19.27
N ALA A 231 3.37 -0.14 -19.43
CA ALA A 231 3.31 1.27 -19.08
C ALA A 231 2.26 2.07 -19.89
N LYS A 232 2.01 1.67 -21.15
CA LYS A 232 0.98 2.26 -22.03
C LYS A 232 -0.39 1.58 -21.92
N SER A 233 -0.55 0.60 -21.00
CA SER A 233 -1.75 -0.24 -20.92
C SER A 233 -2.63 0.16 -19.72
N PRO A 234 -3.77 0.82 -19.91
CA PRO A 234 -4.68 1.20 -18.83
C PRO A 234 -5.09 -0.01 -17.97
N GLY A 235 -5.13 0.19 -16.65
CA GLY A 235 -5.47 -0.87 -15.70
C GLY A 235 -4.31 -1.75 -15.25
N LYS A 236 -3.14 -1.60 -15.83
CA LYS A 236 -1.92 -2.29 -15.42
C LYS A 236 -1.19 -1.53 -14.32
N PHE A 237 -0.38 -2.25 -13.54
CA PHE A 237 0.36 -1.66 -12.43
C PHE A 237 1.35 -0.59 -12.89
N ALA A 238 2.07 -0.84 -14.00
CA ALA A 238 3.00 0.12 -14.57
C ALA A 238 2.33 1.45 -14.99
N TYR A 239 1.15 1.36 -15.62
CA TYR A 239 0.33 2.53 -15.96
C TYR A 239 -0.06 3.33 -14.71
N ASN A 240 -0.49 2.62 -13.64
CA ASN A 240 -0.87 3.25 -12.38
C ASN A 240 0.33 3.90 -11.67
N CYS A 241 1.54 3.34 -11.78
CA CYS A 241 2.76 3.95 -11.23
C CYS A 241 3.08 5.28 -11.91
N ILE A 242 2.94 5.40 -13.24
CA ILE A 242 3.09 6.68 -13.95
C ILE A 242 2.05 7.68 -13.47
N LEU A 243 0.79 7.27 -13.37
CA LEU A 243 -0.27 8.15 -12.86
C LEU A 243 0.00 8.59 -11.42
N ALA A 244 0.49 7.70 -10.56
CA ALA A 244 0.83 8.06 -9.17
C ALA A 244 1.90 9.15 -9.13
N ARG A 245 2.97 9.03 -9.91
CA ARG A 245 4.00 10.07 -10.01
C ARG A 245 3.39 11.40 -10.50
N ARG A 246 2.53 11.39 -11.54
CA ARG A 246 1.86 12.60 -12.05
C ARG A 246 0.91 13.23 -11.03
N MET A 247 0.27 12.42 -10.17
CA MET A 247 -0.55 12.91 -9.06
C MET A 247 0.28 13.63 -8.01
N LEU A 248 1.43 13.04 -7.63
CA LEU A 248 2.38 13.67 -6.71
C LEU A 248 2.91 15.00 -7.24
N GLU A 249 3.27 15.09 -8.54
CA GLU A 249 3.67 16.34 -9.21
C GLU A 249 2.60 17.43 -9.14
N ARG A 250 1.33 17.06 -8.99
CA ARG A 250 0.19 17.97 -8.87
C ARG A 250 -0.28 18.20 -7.43
N GLY A 251 0.55 17.80 -6.47
CA GLY A 251 0.30 18.06 -5.06
C GLY A 251 -0.72 17.13 -4.42
N VAL A 252 -0.98 15.94 -4.97
CA VAL A 252 -1.77 14.91 -4.27
C VAL A 252 -0.90 14.29 -3.18
N PRO A 253 -1.19 14.48 -1.88
CA PRO A 253 -0.28 14.07 -0.82
C PRO A 253 -0.28 12.57 -0.55
N PHE A 254 -1.34 11.83 -0.91
CA PHE A 254 -1.40 10.40 -0.68
C PHE A 254 -2.01 9.64 -1.86
N VAL A 255 -1.22 8.73 -2.45
CA VAL A 255 -1.65 7.86 -3.55
C VAL A 255 -1.45 6.41 -3.14
N GLN A 256 -2.52 5.62 -3.19
CA GLN A 256 -2.49 4.21 -2.85
C GLN A 256 -2.73 3.32 -4.07
N LEU A 257 -1.80 2.40 -4.31
CA LEU A 257 -1.88 1.43 -5.40
C LEU A 257 -2.13 0.03 -4.83
N PHE A 258 -3.26 -0.57 -5.20
CA PHE A 258 -3.51 -1.98 -4.93
C PHE A 258 -3.21 -2.81 -6.18
N HIS A 259 -2.36 -3.82 -6.05
CA HIS A 259 -2.12 -4.81 -7.10
C HIS A 259 -2.64 -6.17 -6.62
N ARG A 260 -3.68 -6.69 -7.28
CA ARG A 260 -4.38 -7.92 -6.88
C ARG A 260 -3.70 -9.17 -7.44
N GLY A 261 -3.91 -10.30 -6.78
CA GLY A 261 -3.50 -11.59 -7.32
C GLY A 261 -2.35 -12.27 -6.57
N TRP A 262 -2.07 -11.90 -5.33
CA TRP A 262 -0.98 -12.45 -4.52
C TRP A 262 -1.39 -13.61 -3.60
N ASP A 263 -2.47 -14.32 -3.92
CA ASP A 263 -3.02 -15.40 -3.09
C ASP A 263 -2.78 -16.79 -3.70
N GLN A 264 -1.53 -17.27 -3.62
CA GLN A 264 -1.08 -18.50 -4.25
C GLN A 264 -1.23 -19.72 -3.31
N HIS A 265 -2.45 -20.23 -3.15
CA HIS A 265 -2.76 -21.47 -2.44
C HIS A 265 -2.45 -22.76 -3.25
N GLY A 266 -2.01 -22.62 -4.47
CA GLY A 266 -1.52 -23.64 -5.40
C GLY A 266 -0.75 -22.97 -6.52
N ASN A 267 0.04 -23.71 -7.25
CA ASN A 267 0.88 -23.21 -8.36
C ASN A 267 1.76 -22.02 -7.97
N CYS A 268 2.15 -21.91 -6.70
CA CYS A 268 2.85 -20.77 -6.14
C CYS A 268 4.10 -20.39 -6.96
N PRO A 269 5.01 -21.30 -7.37
CA PRO A 269 6.22 -20.92 -8.12
C PRO A 269 5.90 -20.21 -9.43
N ARG A 270 4.94 -20.74 -10.20
CA ARG A 270 4.51 -20.15 -11.48
C ARG A 270 3.84 -18.80 -11.28
N ASP A 271 2.91 -18.73 -10.35
CA ASP A 271 2.02 -17.58 -10.25
C ASP A 271 2.68 -16.40 -9.52
N VAL A 272 3.57 -16.64 -8.54
CA VAL A 272 4.37 -15.58 -7.91
C VAL A 272 5.36 -14.97 -8.90
N ARG A 273 5.98 -15.77 -9.77
CA ARG A 273 6.85 -15.26 -10.85
C ARG A 273 6.10 -14.28 -11.75
N ARG A 274 4.87 -14.65 -12.17
CA ARG A 274 4.02 -13.81 -13.01
C ARG A 274 3.62 -12.51 -12.34
N GLN A 275 3.33 -12.55 -11.03
CA GLN A 275 3.03 -11.34 -10.27
C GLN A 275 4.26 -10.43 -10.13
N CYS A 276 5.43 -11.02 -9.90
CA CYS A 276 6.68 -10.25 -9.86
C CYS A 276 6.98 -9.58 -11.22
N GLU A 277 6.73 -10.26 -12.35
CA GLU A 277 6.85 -9.65 -13.69
C GLU A 277 5.96 -8.43 -13.90
N ASP A 278 4.80 -8.37 -13.23
CA ASP A 278 3.88 -7.24 -13.33
C ASP A 278 4.34 -6.03 -12.48
N VAL A 279 5.06 -6.25 -11.37
CA VAL A 279 5.36 -5.19 -10.39
C VAL A 279 6.83 -4.80 -10.28
N ASP A 280 7.78 -5.68 -10.62
CA ASP A 280 9.20 -5.48 -10.37
C ASP A 280 9.75 -4.22 -11.06
N GLN A 281 9.63 -4.14 -12.38
CA GLN A 281 10.13 -3.02 -13.14
C GLN A 281 9.43 -1.70 -12.78
N PRO A 282 8.08 -1.61 -12.75
CA PRO A 282 7.42 -0.34 -12.46
C PRO A 282 7.59 0.13 -11.02
N ALA A 283 7.72 -0.76 -10.03
CA ALA A 283 8.00 -0.35 -8.65
C ALA A 283 9.40 0.30 -8.54
N ALA A 284 10.41 -0.32 -9.14
CA ALA A 284 11.76 0.25 -9.19
C ALA A 284 11.81 1.54 -10.03
N ALA A 285 11.06 1.58 -11.14
CA ALA A 285 10.97 2.75 -11.99
C ALA A 285 10.38 3.96 -11.26
N LEU A 286 9.33 3.74 -10.45
CA LEU A 286 8.73 4.81 -9.65
C LEU A 286 9.75 5.46 -8.70
N VAL A 287 10.53 4.67 -7.98
CA VAL A 287 11.59 5.18 -7.09
C VAL A 287 12.64 5.97 -7.87
N ARG A 288 13.10 5.43 -9.02
CA ARG A 288 14.09 6.12 -9.87
C ARG A 288 13.55 7.41 -10.47
N ASP A 289 12.31 7.41 -10.97
CA ASP A 289 11.68 8.57 -11.60
C ASP A 289 11.49 9.69 -10.57
N LEU A 290 11.00 9.36 -9.36
CA LEU A 290 10.91 10.32 -8.26
C LEU A 290 12.29 10.88 -7.88
N LYS A 291 13.33 10.03 -7.84
CA LYS A 291 14.70 10.48 -7.56
C LYS A 291 15.23 11.42 -8.65
N GLN A 292 15.05 11.05 -9.93
CA GLN A 292 15.49 11.86 -11.07
C GLN A 292 14.82 13.23 -11.12
N ARG A 293 13.58 13.33 -10.63
CA ARG A 293 12.81 14.57 -10.54
C ARG A 293 13.08 15.38 -9.27
N GLY A 294 13.93 14.90 -8.37
CA GLY A 294 14.19 15.53 -7.08
C GLY A 294 13.03 15.45 -6.09
N MET A 295 12.09 14.53 -6.32
CA MET A 295 10.88 14.38 -5.48
C MET A 295 11.00 13.29 -4.42
N LEU A 296 12.00 12.39 -4.53
CA LEU A 296 12.10 11.23 -3.63
C LEU A 296 12.39 11.63 -2.18
N GLU A 297 13.10 12.72 -1.95
CA GLU A 297 13.41 13.20 -0.59
C GLU A 297 12.15 13.68 0.17
N ASP A 298 11.13 14.13 -0.57
CA ASP A 298 9.85 14.61 -0.04
C ASP A 298 8.71 13.58 -0.21
N THR A 299 9.02 12.38 -0.68
CA THR A 299 8.03 11.34 -0.96
C THR A 299 8.44 10.03 -0.32
N ILE A 300 7.57 9.45 0.53
CA ILE A 300 7.75 8.11 1.08
C ILE A 300 7.10 7.11 0.12
N VAL A 301 7.87 6.15 -0.38
CA VAL A 301 7.37 5.01 -1.15
C VAL A 301 7.39 3.78 -0.26
N ILE A 302 6.23 3.12 -0.10
CA ILE A 302 6.07 1.90 0.70
C ILE A 302 5.58 0.78 -0.20
N CYS A 303 6.21 -0.37 -0.13
CA CYS A 303 5.80 -1.56 -0.87
C CYS A 303 5.79 -2.79 0.05
N GLY A 304 4.67 -3.49 0.06
CA GLY A 304 4.49 -4.69 0.86
C GLY A 304 3.11 -5.28 0.70
N GLY A 305 2.81 -6.25 1.53
CA GLY A 305 1.49 -6.89 1.64
C GLY A 305 1.02 -6.92 3.09
N GLU A 306 -0.19 -7.42 3.29
CA GLU A 306 -0.87 -7.44 4.60
C GLU A 306 -0.35 -8.53 5.54
N PHE A 307 0.31 -9.56 5.01
CA PHE A 307 1.01 -10.61 5.74
C PHE A 307 1.98 -11.39 4.82
N GLY A 308 2.74 -12.33 5.39
CA GLY A 308 3.61 -13.25 4.66
C GLY A 308 2.93 -14.58 4.29
N ARG A 309 3.75 -15.53 3.88
CA ARG A 309 3.32 -16.88 3.50
C ARG A 309 4.12 -17.94 4.25
N THR A 310 3.48 -19.08 4.52
CA THR A 310 4.12 -20.19 5.22
C THR A 310 5.32 -20.74 4.47
N ILE A 311 6.30 -21.24 5.21
CA ILE A 311 7.48 -21.92 4.65
C ILE A 311 7.19 -23.39 4.33
N TYR A 312 6.08 -23.93 4.79
CA TYR A 312 5.60 -25.26 4.46
C TYR A 312 4.59 -25.24 3.31
N SER A 313 4.43 -26.36 2.65
CA SER A 313 3.43 -26.51 1.58
C SER A 313 2.02 -26.55 2.16
N GLN A 314 1.14 -25.77 1.58
CA GLN A 314 -0.29 -26.02 1.67
C GLN A 314 -0.66 -27.07 0.62
N GLY A 315 -1.33 -28.15 1.04
CA GLY A 315 -1.61 -29.29 0.20
C GLY A 315 -0.36 -30.12 -0.14
N SER A 316 -0.42 -30.85 -1.23
CA SER A 316 0.66 -31.74 -1.65
C SER A 316 1.88 -30.97 -2.14
N LEU A 317 3.06 -31.35 -1.67
CA LEU A 317 4.33 -30.88 -2.19
C LEU A 317 4.78 -31.80 -3.32
N THR A 318 4.94 -31.22 -4.51
CA THR A 318 5.52 -31.89 -5.67
C THR A 318 6.80 -31.18 -6.11
N LYS A 319 7.54 -31.77 -7.04
CA LYS A 319 8.77 -31.19 -7.57
C LYS A 319 8.58 -29.75 -8.12
N ASP A 320 7.48 -29.51 -8.79
CA ASP A 320 7.25 -28.28 -9.54
C ASP A 320 6.05 -27.45 -9.02
N ASN A 321 5.34 -27.97 -8.02
CA ASN A 321 4.13 -27.30 -7.53
C ASN A 321 3.92 -27.47 -6.02
N HIS A 322 3.52 -26.37 -5.40
CA HIS A 322 3.03 -26.30 -4.02
C HIS A 322 2.16 -25.06 -3.86
N GLY A 323 1.35 -25.02 -2.80
CA GLY A 323 0.69 -23.82 -2.29
C GLY A 323 1.40 -23.28 -1.05
N ARG A 324 1.06 -22.07 -0.65
CA ARG A 324 1.49 -21.48 0.62
C ARG A 324 0.30 -20.84 1.30
N ASP A 325 0.13 -21.13 2.58
CA ASP A 325 -0.89 -20.55 3.42
C ASP A 325 -0.44 -19.17 3.97
N HIS A 326 -1.34 -18.46 4.62
CA HIS A 326 -1.08 -17.16 5.22
C HIS A 326 -0.19 -17.27 6.45
N HIS A 327 0.70 -16.31 6.64
CA HIS A 327 1.63 -16.28 7.77
C HIS A 327 1.86 -14.84 8.26
N GLY A 328 1.26 -14.49 9.39
CA GLY A 328 1.36 -13.14 9.95
C GLY A 328 2.63 -12.87 10.77
N ARG A 329 3.33 -13.91 11.25
CA ARG A 329 4.43 -13.75 12.22
C ARG A 329 5.68 -13.09 11.66
N CYS A 330 5.94 -13.21 10.37
CA CYS A 330 7.02 -12.47 9.72
C CYS A 330 6.76 -12.33 8.22
N PHE A 331 7.02 -11.14 7.71
CA PHE A 331 7.02 -10.86 6.28
C PHE A 331 7.92 -9.67 5.97
N THR A 332 8.16 -9.46 4.68
CA THR A 332 9.08 -8.42 4.22
C THR A 332 8.32 -7.28 3.58
N MET A 333 8.67 -6.06 3.94
CA MET A 333 8.29 -4.83 3.25
C MET A 333 9.54 -4.03 2.91
N TRP A 334 9.44 -3.09 1.99
CA TRP A 334 10.49 -2.11 1.76
C TRP A 334 9.93 -0.70 1.67
N MET A 335 10.77 0.26 2.04
CA MET A 335 10.46 1.68 2.02
C MET A 335 11.60 2.46 1.37
N ALA A 336 11.27 3.59 0.73
CA ALA A 336 12.24 4.50 0.12
C ALA A 336 11.83 5.96 0.28
N GLY A 337 12.79 6.86 0.20
CA GLY A 337 12.57 8.31 0.20
C GLY A 337 12.16 8.88 1.55
N GLY A 338 11.65 10.08 1.58
CA GLY A 338 10.98 10.76 2.69
C GLY A 338 11.56 10.53 4.09
N GLY A 339 12.87 10.66 4.29
CA GLY A 339 13.51 10.43 5.59
C GLY A 339 13.79 8.96 5.94
N ILE A 340 13.55 8.03 5.02
CA ILE A 340 13.90 6.62 5.18
C ILE A 340 15.39 6.41 4.91
N ARG A 341 16.04 5.58 5.74
CA ARG A 341 17.45 5.24 5.60
C ARG A 341 17.68 4.42 4.34
N LYS A 342 18.53 4.92 3.46
CA LYS A 342 18.91 4.29 2.19
C LYS A 342 19.83 3.09 2.40
N GLY A 343 19.71 2.06 1.56
CA GLY A 343 20.62 0.92 1.55
C GLY A 343 20.69 0.20 2.90
N HIS A 344 19.55 -0.01 3.56
CA HIS A 344 19.48 -0.60 4.88
C HIS A 344 18.69 -1.92 4.88
N VAL A 345 19.13 -2.87 5.70
CA VAL A 345 18.43 -4.13 5.96
C VAL A 345 18.11 -4.22 7.45
N HIS A 346 16.83 -4.23 7.77
CA HIS A 346 16.32 -4.25 9.14
C HIS A 346 15.69 -5.59 9.51
N GLY A 347 15.96 -6.04 10.74
CA GLY A 347 15.35 -7.21 11.34
C GLY A 347 15.89 -8.55 10.84
N GLU A 348 15.58 -9.60 11.58
CA GLU A 348 16.02 -10.97 11.27
C GLU A 348 14.98 -12.00 11.68
N THR A 349 14.84 -13.05 10.85
CA THR A 349 14.02 -14.23 11.14
C THR A 349 14.89 -15.45 11.41
N ASP A 350 14.30 -16.47 12.05
CA ASP A 350 14.96 -17.76 12.28
C ASP A 350 15.37 -18.46 10.96
N ASP A 351 16.08 -19.58 11.05
CA ASP A 351 16.58 -20.32 9.90
C ASP A 351 15.48 -20.91 9.03
N PHE A 352 14.26 -21.04 9.56
CA PHE A 352 13.07 -21.44 8.83
C PHE A 352 12.32 -20.27 8.17
N SER A 353 12.70 -19.01 8.45
CA SER A 353 11.87 -17.83 8.09
C SER A 353 10.43 -17.93 8.64
N TYR A 354 10.28 -18.45 9.84
CA TYR A 354 8.98 -18.69 10.46
C TYR A 354 8.69 -17.76 11.63
N ASN A 355 9.71 -17.42 12.43
CA ASN A 355 9.59 -16.48 13.52
C ASN A 355 10.64 -15.36 13.40
N ILE A 356 10.35 -14.20 13.97
CA ILE A 356 11.30 -13.11 14.09
C ILE A 356 12.21 -13.41 15.30
N VAL A 357 13.52 -13.23 15.12
CA VAL A 357 14.52 -13.41 16.17
C VAL A 357 15.18 -12.10 16.60
N ARG A 358 15.10 -11.07 15.75
CA ARG A 358 15.68 -9.75 16.07
C ARG A 358 14.87 -8.63 15.42
N ASP A 359 14.75 -7.52 16.15
CA ASP A 359 14.17 -6.25 15.71
C ASP A 359 12.78 -6.41 15.08
N PRO A 360 11.77 -6.91 15.82
CA PRO A 360 10.41 -7.03 15.32
C PRO A 360 9.80 -5.66 15.02
N VAL A 361 9.06 -5.58 13.93
CA VAL A 361 8.33 -4.39 13.49
C VAL A 361 6.87 -4.74 13.30
N HIS A 362 6.03 -4.32 14.22
CA HIS A 362 4.59 -4.47 14.07
C HIS A 362 4.05 -3.50 13.00
N ILE A 363 2.96 -3.84 12.32
CA ILE A 363 2.36 -2.95 11.31
C ILE A 363 1.99 -1.57 11.88
N ASN A 364 1.63 -1.47 13.16
CA ASN A 364 1.39 -0.18 13.80
C ASN A 364 2.68 0.59 14.10
N ASP A 365 3.83 -0.09 14.25
CA ASP A 365 5.14 0.58 14.32
C ASP A 365 5.51 1.22 12.98
N LEU A 366 5.17 0.56 11.86
CA LEU A 366 5.31 1.17 10.54
C LEU A 366 4.42 2.41 10.40
N ASN A 367 3.17 2.35 10.86
CA ASN A 367 2.26 3.50 10.86
C ASN A 367 2.83 4.65 11.69
N ALA A 368 3.35 4.38 12.89
CA ALA A 368 4.01 5.37 13.74
C ALA A 368 5.24 5.97 13.06
N THR A 369 6.03 5.13 12.39
CA THR A 369 7.25 5.56 11.68
C THR A 369 6.92 6.44 10.47
N VAL A 370 5.89 6.12 9.71
CA VAL A 370 5.40 6.95 8.60
C VAL A 370 4.93 8.32 9.11
N LEU A 371 4.15 8.34 10.20
CA LEU A 371 3.70 9.60 10.82
C LEU A 371 4.90 10.45 11.28
N GLN A 372 5.92 9.84 11.91
CA GLN A 372 7.14 10.53 12.30
C GLN A 372 7.89 11.14 11.09
N CYS A 373 8.02 10.40 9.97
CA CYS A 373 8.62 10.95 8.74
C CYS A 373 7.87 12.16 8.21
N LEU A 374 6.57 12.26 8.47
CA LEU A 374 5.72 13.38 8.07
C LEU A 374 5.63 14.48 9.14
N GLY A 375 6.45 14.42 10.19
CA GLY A 375 6.46 15.40 11.28
C GLY A 375 5.25 15.32 12.21
N ILE A 376 4.57 14.18 12.26
CA ILE A 376 3.38 13.97 13.07
C ILE A 376 3.71 13.04 14.24
N ASP A 377 3.50 13.53 15.46
CA ASP A 377 3.54 12.71 16.67
C ASP A 377 2.32 11.78 16.72
N HIS A 378 2.55 10.49 16.54
CA HIS A 378 1.47 9.50 16.43
C HIS A 378 0.67 9.29 17.71
N GLU A 379 1.20 9.68 18.89
CA GLU A 379 0.51 9.58 20.16
C GLU A 379 -0.42 10.77 20.41
N ARG A 380 -0.01 11.96 19.96
CA ARG A 380 -0.75 13.21 20.10
C ARG A 380 -1.73 13.45 18.95
N PHE A 381 -1.51 12.79 17.81
CA PHE A 381 -2.38 12.90 16.64
C PHE A 381 -3.65 12.06 16.81
N THR A 382 -4.68 12.68 17.35
CA THR A 382 -5.93 12.03 17.75
C THR A 382 -7.14 12.71 17.13
N TYR A 383 -8.24 11.96 17.09
CA TYR A 383 -9.57 12.47 16.80
C TYR A 383 -10.55 12.00 17.87
N ARG A 384 -11.29 12.94 18.48
CA ARG A 384 -12.27 12.63 19.53
C ARG A 384 -13.52 11.99 18.92
N TYR A 385 -13.76 10.72 19.22
CA TYR A 385 -14.91 9.98 18.74
C TYR A 385 -15.50 9.10 19.84
N GLN A 386 -16.80 9.19 20.08
CA GLN A 386 -17.52 8.45 21.12
C GLN A 386 -16.85 8.50 22.51
N GLY A 387 -16.35 9.67 22.88
CA GLY A 387 -15.73 9.89 24.17
C GLY A 387 -14.25 9.47 24.27
N LEU A 388 -13.66 8.86 23.24
CA LEU A 388 -12.27 8.39 23.19
C LEU A 388 -11.45 9.21 22.20
N ASP A 389 -10.17 9.38 22.52
CA ASP A 389 -9.19 9.96 21.60
C ASP A 389 -8.60 8.83 20.74
N GLN A 390 -9.17 8.69 19.54
CA GLN A 390 -8.79 7.67 18.56
C GLN A 390 -7.51 8.06 17.82
N ARG A 391 -6.67 7.07 17.45
CA ARG A 391 -5.44 7.24 16.66
C ARG A 391 -5.27 6.12 15.64
N LEU A 392 -4.50 6.41 14.58
CA LEU A 392 -4.14 5.42 13.56
C LEU A 392 -3.38 4.23 14.16
N THR A 393 -2.50 4.48 15.12
CA THR A 393 -1.64 3.45 15.75
C THR A 393 -2.35 2.64 16.84
N GLY A 394 -3.64 2.88 17.05
CA GLY A 394 -4.43 2.16 18.06
C GLY A 394 -4.02 2.49 19.49
N VAL A 395 -4.43 1.62 20.43
CA VAL A 395 -4.17 1.78 21.87
C VAL A 395 -3.04 0.91 22.41
N GLN A 396 -2.53 -0.01 21.61
CA GLN A 396 -1.49 -0.96 21.96
C GLN A 396 -0.11 -0.38 21.61
N GLY A 397 0.44 0.46 22.39
CA GLY A 397 1.81 0.96 22.38
C GLY A 397 2.67 0.74 21.13
N ALA A 398 2.36 1.43 20.01
CA ALA A 398 3.21 1.43 18.82
C ALA A 398 4.46 2.28 19.06
N ARG A 399 5.58 1.92 18.42
CA ARG A 399 6.83 2.68 18.49
C ARG A 399 7.31 3.14 17.12
N VAL A 400 7.99 4.27 17.07
CA VAL A 400 8.74 4.68 15.90
C VAL A 400 9.98 3.77 15.76
N VAL A 401 10.20 3.21 14.58
CA VAL A 401 11.37 2.37 14.27
C VAL A 401 12.51 3.27 13.81
N ASN A 402 13.23 3.85 14.77
CA ASN A 402 14.31 4.82 14.50
C ASN A 402 15.43 4.24 13.63
N GLU A 403 15.66 2.94 13.70
CA GLU A 403 16.72 2.23 12.98
C GLU A 403 16.55 2.26 11.45
N ILE A 404 15.31 2.45 10.97
CA ILE A 404 15.03 2.60 9.53
C ILE A 404 14.91 4.07 9.08
N LEU A 405 15.10 5.02 10.00
CA LEU A 405 15.10 6.44 9.68
C LEU A 405 16.52 6.94 9.32
N ALA A 406 16.57 7.96 8.47
CA ALA A 406 17.78 8.71 8.24
C ALA A 406 18.17 9.50 9.50
N LEU A 407 19.47 9.64 9.77
CA LEU A 407 19.98 10.27 10.99
C LEU A 407 19.44 11.69 11.22
N SER A 408 19.08 12.42 10.17
CA SER A 408 18.51 13.77 10.26
C SER A 408 17.13 13.84 10.92
N LEU A 409 16.38 12.73 10.96
CA LEU A 409 15.04 12.66 11.57
C LEU A 409 15.01 12.11 12.99
N ILE A 410 16.14 11.56 13.48
CA ILE A 410 16.20 10.98 14.83
C ILE A 410 16.21 12.07 15.91
N HIS A 411 16.47 13.33 15.53
CA HIS A 411 16.63 14.47 16.45
C HIS A 411 15.47 15.49 16.38
N ILE A 412 14.37 15.16 15.70
CA ILE A 412 13.14 15.97 15.68
C ILE A 412 12.11 15.33 16.63
#